data_fac613278608a01bd30956977aff7d63
#
_entry.id   fac613278608a01bd30956977aff7d63
#
_cell.length_a   1.000
_cell.length_b   1.000
_cell.length_c   1.000
_cell.angle_alpha   90.00
_cell.angle_beta   90.00
_cell.angle_gamma   90.00
#
_symmetry.space_group_name_H-M   'P 1'
#
loop_
_entity.id
_entity.type
_entity.pdbx_description
1 polymer ?
#
loop_
_entity_poly.entity_id
_entity_poly.type
_entity_poly.pdbx_seq_one_letter_code
_entity_poly.pdbx_strand_id
1 'polypeptide(L)'
;MMGQTNNSTETLFASFQAGNMAAFSQLYDLYINILFNYGLKLTLDKELLKDCIHDVFVKLYTKKDELGTIDNLKSYMFYILKNKLCDELRKRMYMSDTAIEEVDMLAPTDVENDYAEKEQRKNEFFLIKRLLNQLSPRQREALTLYYIEEKKYEDICEIMNMNYQSVRNLMYRGLTKLRDLAS
;
A
#
# COMPACT_ATOMS: atom_id res chain seq x y z
N MET A 1 15.40 -17.21 1.82
CA MET A 1 14.75 -17.67 0.56
C MET A 1 13.95 -16.53 -0.11
N MET A 2 14.50 -15.32 -0.26
CA MET A 2 13.77 -14.12 -0.78
C MET A 2 14.28 -13.62 -2.15
N GLY A 3 15.19 -14.30 -2.81
CA GLY A 3 15.74 -13.88 -4.12
C GLY A 3 15.04 -14.44 -5.36
N GLN A 4 14.16 -15.43 -5.23
CA GLN A 4 13.58 -16.11 -6.40
C GLN A 4 12.27 -15.50 -6.92
N THR A 5 11.52 -14.74 -6.11
CA THR A 5 10.25 -14.14 -6.53
C THR A 5 10.41 -12.90 -7.40
N ASN A 6 11.44 -12.07 -7.19
CA ASN A 6 11.67 -10.88 -8.02
C ASN A 6 12.04 -11.28 -9.46
N ASN A 7 12.92 -12.24 -9.64
CA ASN A 7 13.39 -12.67 -10.98
C ASN A 7 12.24 -13.25 -11.83
N SER A 8 11.26 -13.94 -11.22
CA SER A 8 10.08 -14.45 -11.91
C SER A 8 9.10 -13.36 -12.35
N THR A 9 8.95 -12.31 -11.56
CA THR A 9 8.03 -11.19 -11.84
C THR A 9 8.58 -10.28 -12.94
N GLU A 10 9.88 -10.01 -12.92
CA GLU A 10 10.57 -9.26 -13.98
C GLU A 10 10.49 -9.99 -15.33
N THR A 11 10.67 -11.31 -15.31
CA THR A 11 10.52 -12.15 -16.51
C THR A 11 9.07 -12.15 -17.03
N LEU A 12 8.08 -12.21 -16.13
CA LEU A 12 6.66 -12.09 -16.50
C LEU A 12 6.35 -10.73 -17.11
N PHE A 13 6.87 -9.66 -16.52
CA PHE A 13 6.65 -8.32 -17.03
C PHE A 13 7.31 -8.11 -18.40
N ALA A 14 8.54 -8.58 -18.60
CA ALA A 14 9.21 -8.55 -19.89
C ALA A 14 8.46 -9.36 -20.95
N SER A 15 7.91 -10.53 -20.58
CA SER A 15 7.08 -11.35 -21.47
C SER A 15 5.79 -10.63 -21.87
N PHE A 16 5.15 -9.92 -20.91
CA PHE A 16 3.99 -9.08 -21.21
C PHE A 16 4.33 -7.92 -22.15
N GLN A 17 5.47 -7.23 -21.93
CA GLN A 17 5.94 -6.17 -22.84
C GLN A 17 6.18 -6.71 -24.26
N ALA A 18 6.66 -7.94 -24.38
CA ALA A 18 6.80 -8.62 -25.67
C ALA A 18 5.47 -9.06 -26.30
N GLY A 19 4.32 -8.75 -25.70
CA GLY A 19 2.98 -9.01 -26.23
C GLY A 19 2.30 -10.28 -25.72
N ASN A 20 2.89 -10.98 -24.75
CA ASN A 20 2.28 -12.19 -24.17
C ASN A 20 1.14 -11.83 -23.20
N MET A 21 -0.11 -11.97 -23.64
CA MET A 21 -1.30 -11.68 -22.85
C MET A 21 -1.49 -12.64 -21.66
N ALA A 22 -1.02 -13.89 -21.77
CA ALA A 22 -1.08 -14.82 -20.64
C ALA A 22 -0.18 -14.35 -19.48
N ALA A 23 0.95 -13.72 -19.78
CA ALA A 23 1.82 -13.11 -18.76
C ALA A 23 1.12 -11.94 -18.04
N PHE A 24 0.32 -11.14 -18.76
CA PHE A 24 -0.49 -10.08 -18.12
C PHE A 24 -1.55 -10.65 -17.18
N SER A 25 -2.25 -11.71 -17.57
CA SER A 25 -3.22 -12.39 -16.68
C SER A 25 -2.55 -12.92 -15.42
N GLN A 26 -1.37 -13.50 -15.53
CA GLN A 26 -0.61 -13.98 -14.38
C GLN A 26 -0.15 -12.83 -13.45
N LEU A 27 0.27 -11.69 -14.02
CA LEU A 27 0.58 -10.48 -13.24
C LEU A 27 -0.66 -9.95 -12.51
N TYR A 28 -1.81 -9.96 -13.18
CA TYR A 28 -3.08 -9.55 -12.58
C TYR A 28 -3.41 -10.43 -11.37
N ASP A 29 -3.43 -11.75 -11.54
CA ASP A 29 -3.74 -12.71 -10.46
C ASP A 29 -2.76 -12.59 -9.29
N LEU A 30 -1.48 -12.36 -9.57
CA LEU A 30 -0.44 -12.22 -8.57
C LEU A 30 -0.61 -10.95 -7.74
N TYR A 31 -1.00 -9.83 -8.36
CA TYR A 31 -0.97 -8.52 -7.71
C TYR A 31 -2.31 -8.00 -7.24
N ILE A 32 -3.44 -8.51 -7.74
CA ILE A 32 -4.78 -7.99 -7.38
C ILE A 32 -5.04 -7.96 -5.87
N ASN A 33 -4.77 -9.08 -5.19
CA ASN A 33 -4.98 -9.19 -3.74
C ASN A 33 -3.94 -8.37 -2.95
N ILE A 34 -2.71 -8.30 -3.44
CA ILE A 34 -1.63 -7.52 -2.82
C ILE A 34 -1.98 -6.02 -2.85
N LEU A 35 -2.43 -5.51 -4.00
CA LEU A 35 -2.86 -4.13 -4.18
C LEU A 35 -4.12 -3.83 -3.33
N PHE A 36 -5.07 -4.76 -3.30
CA PHE A 36 -6.28 -4.59 -2.52
C PHE A 36 -5.98 -4.50 -1.03
N ASN A 37 -5.16 -5.41 -0.49
CA ASN A 37 -4.74 -5.37 0.92
C ASN A 37 -3.94 -4.10 1.27
N TYR A 38 -3.09 -3.63 0.36
CA TYR A 38 -2.38 -2.36 0.54
C TYR A 38 -3.36 -1.18 0.54
N GLY A 39 -4.27 -1.13 -0.42
CA GLY A 39 -5.23 -0.04 -0.57
C GLY A 39 -6.24 0.05 0.58
N LEU A 40 -6.63 -1.08 1.19
CA LEU A 40 -7.47 -1.10 2.41
C LEU A 40 -6.84 -0.39 3.61
N LYS A 41 -5.53 -0.19 3.61
CA LYS A 41 -4.82 0.61 4.63
C LYS A 41 -4.90 2.12 4.34
N LEU A 42 -5.28 2.50 3.13
CA LEU A 42 -5.35 3.88 2.66
C LEU A 42 -6.79 4.41 2.56
N THR A 43 -7.77 3.53 2.30
CA THR A 43 -9.18 3.89 2.18
C THR A 43 -10.10 2.77 2.67
N LEU A 44 -11.27 3.16 3.20
CA LEU A 44 -12.36 2.25 3.56
C LEU A 44 -13.32 1.98 2.40
N ASP A 45 -13.32 2.87 1.41
CA ASP A 45 -14.19 2.76 0.25
C ASP A 45 -13.66 1.65 -0.69
N LYS A 46 -14.23 0.46 -0.54
CA LYS A 46 -13.85 -0.73 -1.31
C LYS A 46 -14.16 -0.59 -2.80
N GLU A 47 -15.23 0.13 -3.15
CA GLU A 47 -15.60 0.33 -4.56
C GLU A 47 -14.62 1.30 -5.23
N LEU A 48 -14.34 2.43 -4.58
CA LEU A 48 -13.28 3.34 -5.03
C LEU A 48 -11.94 2.61 -5.18
N LEU A 49 -11.60 1.76 -4.20
CA LEU A 49 -10.35 1.00 -4.23
C LEU A 49 -10.28 0.04 -5.42
N LYS A 50 -11.36 -0.69 -5.71
CA LYS A 50 -11.43 -1.58 -6.88
C LYS A 50 -11.26 -0.82 -8.19
N ASP A 51 -11.91 0.34 -8.32
CA ASP A 51 -11.79 1.21 -9.49
C ASP A 51 -10.35 1.70 -9.67
N CYS A 52 -9.73 2.16 -8.58
CA CYS A 52 -8.33 2.60 -8.60
C CYS A 52 -7.36 1.45 -8.95
N ILE A 53 -7.60 0.24 -8.47
CA ILE A 53 -6.80 -0.94 -8.83
C ILE A 53 -6.98 -1.29 -10.30
N HIS A 54 -8.21 -1.25 -10.81
CA HIS A 54 -8.48 -1.44 -12.24
C HIS A 54 -7.67 -0.44 -13.07
N ASP A 55 -7.70 0.83 -12.71
CA ASP A 55 -6.93 1.89 -13.38
C ASP A 55 -5.40 1.65 -13.34
N VAL A 56 -4.89 1.05 -12.25
CA VAL A 56 -3.46 0.65 -12.18
C VAL A 56 -3.13 -0.36 -13.28
N PHE A 57 -3.96 -1.39 -13.45
CA PHE A 57 -3.73 -2.40 -14.49
C PHE A 57 -3.96 -1.86 -15.90
N VAL A 58 -4.97 -1.00 -16.11
CA VAL A 58 -5.17 -0.29 -17.37
C VAL A 58 -3.94 0.55 -17.72
N LYS A 59 -3.40 1.29 -16.74
CA LYS A 59 -2.18 2.09 -16.95
C LYS A 59 -0.97 1.22 -17.27
N LEU A 60 -0.81 0.10 -16.56
CA LEU A 60 0.26 -0.87 -16.82
C LEU A 60 0.15 -1.42 -18.26
N TYR A 61 -1.07 -1.74 -18.70
CA TYR A 61 -1.35 -2.25 -20.03
C TYR A 61 -1.07 -1.21 -21.13
N THR A 62 -1.60 0.00 -20.97
CA THR A 62 -1.50 1.07 -21.99
C THR A 62 -0.09 1.65 -22.10
N LYS A 63 0.68 1.59 -21.03
CA LYS A 63 2.02 2.17 -20.94
C LYS A 63 3.15 1.14 -21.02
N LYS A 64 2.84 -0.11 -21.31
CA LYS A 64 3.81 -1.21 -21.28
C LYS A 64 5.08 -0.94 -22.10
N ASP A 65 4.93 -0.29 -23.26
CA ASP A 65 6.03 -0.01 -24.18
C ASP A 65 6.88 1.20 -23.76
N GLU A 66 6.29 2.10 -22.91
CA GLU A 66 6.96 3.27 -22.37
C GLU A 66 7.71 2.96 -21.06
N LEU A 67 7.35 1.88 -20.40
CA LEU A 67 7.80 1.59 -19.02
C LEU A 67 9.20 0.97 -18.95
N GLY A 68 9.95 0.82 -19.98
CA GLY A 68 11.33 0.29 -19.93
C GLY A 68 11.48 -0.95 -19.01
N THR A 69 12.67 -1.19 -18.51
CA THR A 69 12.91 -2.20 -17.46
C THR A 69 12.51 -1.65 -16.08
N ILE A 70 11.52 -2.27 -15.44
CA ILE A 70 11.12 -1.90 -14.09
C ILE A 70 11.78 -2.88 -13.11
N ASP A 71 12.74 -2.40 -12.33
CA ASP A 71 13.46 -3.20 -11.34
C ASP A 71 12.56 -3.66 -10.18
N ASN A 72 11.47 -2.94 -9.90
CA ASN A 72 10.52 -3.28 -8.85
C ASN A 72 9.08 -2.94 -9.25
N LEU A 73 8.47 -3.84 -10.02
CA LEU A 73 7.09 -3.70 -10.50
C LEU A 73 6.09 -3.52 -9.35
N LYS A 74 6.28 -4.22 -8.23
CA LYS A 74 5.40 -4.11 -7.06
C LYS A 74 5.41 -2.69 -6.48
N SER A 75 6.57 -2.09 -6.30
CA SER A 75 6.71 -0.71 -5.79
C SER A 75 6.11 0.30 -6.77
N TYR A 76 6.30 0.10 -8.06
CA TYR A 76 5.69 0.93 -9.10
C TYR A 76 4.15 0.88 -9.06
N MET A 77 3.56 -0.31 -8.94
CA MET A 77 2.10 -0.46 -8.84
C MET A 77 1.55 0.16 -7.55
N PHE A 78 2.25 0.04 -6.42
CA PHE A 78 1.89 0.70 -5.16
C PHE A 78 1.92 2.23 -5.29
N TYR A 79 2.95 2.77 -5.94
CA TYR A 79 3.06 4.21 -6.21
C TYR A 79 1.88 4.73 -7.04
N ILE A 80 1.52 4.02 -8.13
CA ILE A 80 0.37 4.42 -8.97
C ILE A 80 -0.93 4.36 -8.17
N LEU A 81 -1.18 3.26 -7.46
CA LEU A 81 -2.40 3.06 -6.67
C LEU A 81 -2.56 4.16 -5.62
N LYS A 82 -1.51 4.43 -4.87
CA LYS A 82 -1.51 5.50 -3.86
C LYS A 82 -1.85 6.86 -4.46
N ASN A 83 -1.16 7.25 -5.53
CA ASN A 83 -1.40 8.55 -6.17
C ASN A 83 -2.84 8.64 -6.69
N LYS A 84 -3.34 7.57 -7.33
CA LYS A 84 -4.71 7.54 -7.82
C LYS A 84 -5.74 7.67 -6.69
N LEU A 85 -5.57 6.92 -5.60
CA LEU A 85 -6.43 7.04 -4.41
C LEU A 85 -6.39 8.45 -3.81
N CYS A 86 -5.21 9.03 -3.66
CA CYS A 86 -5.08 10.40 -3.15
C CYS A 86 -5.80 11.42 -4.04
N ASP A 87 -5.70 11.28 -5.36
CA ASP A 87 -6.34 12.19 -6.31
C ASP A 87 -7.88 12.04 -6.26
N GLU A 88 -8.40 10.82 -6.22
CA GLU A 88 -9.85 10.59 -6.13
C GLU A 88 -10.43 11.05 -4.78
N LEU A 89 -9.72 10.82 -3.68
CA LEU A 89 -10.14 11.32 -2.36
C LEU A 89 -10.13 12.85 -2.32
N ARG A 90 -9.12 13.51 -2.91
CA ARG A 90 -9.12 14.98 -3.03
C ARG A 90 -10.29 15.50 -3.84
N LYS A 91 -10.61 14.90 -4.99
CA LYS A 91 -11.77 15.30 -5.82
C LYS A 91 -13.06 15.21 -5.02
N ARG A 92 -13.26 14.13 -4.27
CA ARG A 92 -14.46 13.97 -3.43
C ARG A 92 -14.52 15.02 -2.33
N MET A 93 -13.39 15.39 -1.72
CA MET A 93 -13.31 16.47 -0.72
C MET A 93 -13.73 17.82 -1.29
N TYR A 94 -13.33 18.14 -2.53
CA TYR A 94 -13.74 19.40 -3.19
C TYR A 94 -15.21 19.40 -3.65
N MET A 95 -15.82 18.21 -3.83
CA MET A 95 -17.23 18.07 -4.24
C MET A 95 -18.20 17.99 -3.05
N SER A 96 -17.70 17.75 -1.86
CA SER A 96 -18.49 17.62 -0.64
C SER A 96 -18.20 18.83 0.26
N ASP A 97 -19.18 19.70 0.42
CA ASP A 97 -19.18 20.85 1.34
C ASP A 97 -19.28 20.41 2.81
N THR A 98 -19.07 19.14 3.10
CA THR A 98 -19.15 18.55 4.44
C THR A 98 -17.75 18.26 4.98
N ALA A 99 -17.53 18.72 6.21
CA ALA A 99 -16.35 18.48 7.00
C ALA A 99 -15.92 17.01 7.02
N ILE A 100 -14.64 16.78 6.89
CA ILE A 100 -13.99 15.46 6.84
C ILE A 100 -14.24 14.74 8.15
N GLU A 101 -15.07 13.69 8.16
CA GLU A 101 -14.92 12.62 9.12
C GLU A 101 -13.64 11.87 8.78
N GLU A 102 -12.73 11.78 9.76
CA GLU A 102 -11.46 11.06 9.63
C GLU A 102 -11.72 9.64 9.12
N VAL A 103 -11.14 9.32 7.97
CA VAL A 103 -11.22 7.97 7.38
C VAL A 103 -10.59 6.98 8.32
N ASP A 104 -11.41 6.22 9.00
CA ASP A 104 -11.00 5.21 9.97
C ASP A 104 -10.42 3.99 9.24
N MET A 105 -9.16 3.69 9.45
CA MET A 105 -8.47 2.56 8.79
C MET A 105 -8.91 1.23 9.44
N LEU A 106 -9.50 0.36 8.63
CA LEU A 106 -10.12 -0.89 9.06
C LEU A 106 -9.15 -2.01 9.45
N ALA A 107 -9.67 -2.83 10.38
CA ALA A 107 -9.10 -4.10 10.79
C ALA A 107 -9.22 -5.19 9.71
N PRO A 108 -8.27 -6.14 9.62
CA PRO A 108 -8.43 -7.33 8.80
C PRO A 108 -9.55 -8.20 9.38
N THR A 109 -10.48 -8.62 8.51
CA THR A 109 -11.43 -9.68 8.81
C THR A 109 -10.76 -11.01 8.50
N ASP A 110 -10.38 -11.76 9.51
CA ASP A 110 -10.03 -13.17 9.37
C ASP A 110 -10.92 -14.06 10.21
N VAL A 111 -11.22 -15.19 9.60
CA VAL A 111 -12.16 -16.22 10.00
C VAL A 111 -11.50 -17.18 10.98
N GLU A 112 -12.25 -17.49 12.05
CA GLU A 112 -12.17 -18.65 12.95
C GLU A 112 -10.85 -19.03 13.66
N ASN A 113 -10.79 -18.84 14.94
CA ASN A 113 -10.73 -19.77 16.07
C ASN A 113 -10.23 -19.10 17.37
N ASP A 114 -10.84 -19.58 18.49
CA ASP A 114 -10.48 -19.39 19.90
C ASP A 114 -10.80 -18.02 20.56
N TYR A 115 -11.80 -18.03 21.48
CA TYR A 115 -12.42 -16.83 22.03
C TYR A 115 -11.52 -16.02 22.98
N ALA A 116 -10.63 -16.65 23.75
CA ALA A 116 -9.79 -15.95 24.73
C ALA A 116 -8.55 -15.29 24.09
N GLU A 117 -7.90 -15.96 23.14
CA GLU A 117 -6.79 -15.37 22.36
C GLU A 117 -7.28 -14.26 21.41
N LYS A 118 -8.54 -14.35 20.94
CA LYS A 118 -9.15 -13.32 20.10
C LYS A 118 -9.36 -12.01 20.84
N GLU A 119 -9.75 -12.07 22.11
CA GLU A 119 -10.01 -10.84 22.88
C GLU A 119 -8.70 -10.12 23.22
N GLN A 120 -7.64 -10.85 23.53
CA GLN A 120 -6.33 -10.26 23.78
C GLN A 120 -5.72 -9.70 22.49
N ARG A 121 -5.79 -10.43 21.38
CA ARG A 121 -5.35 -9.94 20.04
C ARG A 121 -6.18 -8.75 19.56
N LYS A 122 -7.50 -8.72 19.84
CA LYS A 122 -8.34 -7.55 19.57
C LYS A 122 -7.87 -6.33 20.38
N ASN A 123 -7.59 -6.49 21.66
CA ASN A 123 -7.16 -5.39 22.51
C ASN A 123 -5.78 -4.86 22.08
N GLU A 124 -4.83 -5.76 21.76
CA GLU A 124 -3.53 -5.38 21.20
C GLU A 124 -3.68 -4.69 19.85
N PHE A 125 -4.56 -5.19 18.99
CA PHE A 125 -4.86 -4.59 17.69
C PHE A 125 -5.47 -3.18 17.83
N PHE A 126 -6.45 -3.00 18.72
CA PHE A 126 -7.04 -1.69 19.00
C PHE A 126 -6.02 -0.72 19.58
N LEU A 127 -5.12 -1.20 20.45
CA LEU A 127 -4.03 -0.38 20.97
C LEU A 127 -3.07 0.06 19.86
N ILE A 128 -2.63 -0.85 19.02
CA ILE A 128 -1.76 -0.55 17.87
C ILE A 128 -2.45 0.43 16.92
N LYS A 129 -3.73 0.19 16.60
CA LYS A 129 -4.54 1.08 15.76
C LYS A 129 -4.62 2.49 16.36
N ARG A 130 -4.91 2.60 17.66
CA ARG A 130 -4.96 3.88 18.38
C ARG A 130 -3.62 4.61 18.34
N LEU A 131 -2.51 3.90 18.54
CA LEU A 131 -1.16 4.46 18.47
C LEU A 131 -0.83 4.94 17.05
N LEU A 132 -1.14 4.14 16.04
CA LEU A 132 -0.91 4.51 14.65
C LEU A 132 -1.76 5.72 14.24
N ASN A 133 -2.97 5.87 14.77
CA ASN A 133 -3.84 7.02 14.50
C ASN A 133 -3.29 8.33 15.07
N GLN A 134 -2.39 8.29 16.05
CA GLN A 134 -1.71 9.49 16.54
C GLN A 134 -0.59 9.97 15.60
N LEU A 135 -0.17 9.16 14.66
CA LEU A 135 0.86 9.53 13.67
C LEU A 135 0.27 10.39 12.56
N SER A 136 1.08 11.27 11.98
CA SER A 136 0.69 11.91 10.73
C SER A 136 0.51 10.87 9.61
N PRO A 137 -0.33 11.15 8.60
CA PRO A 137 -0.56 10.20 7.49
C PRO A 137 0.73 9.70 6.84
N ARG A 138 1.70 10.60 6.62
CA ARG A 138 3.00 10.24 6.03
C ARG A 138 3.88 9.38 6.94
N GLN A 139 3.85 9.63 8.26
CA GLN A 139 4.59 8.80 9.23
C GLN A 139 3.99 7.40 9.30
N ARG A 140 2.66 7.32 9.37
CA ARG A 140 1.93 6.04 9.39
C ARG A 140 2.23 5.24 8.14
N GLU A 141 2.17 5.85 6.97
CA GLU A 141 2.46 5.20 5.70
C GLU A 141 3.89 4.66 5.63
N ALA A 142 4.89 5.47 5.98
CA ALA A 142 6.28 5.05 5.98
C ALA A 142 6.51 3.84 6.90
N LEU A 143 5.95 3.87 8.13
CA LEU A 143 6.05 2.77 9.09
C LEU A 143 5.30 1.52 8.59
N THR A 144 4.13 1.67 7.98
CA THR A 144 3.38 0.54 7.39
C THR A 144 4.19 -0.12 6.28
N LEU A 145 4.75 0.66 5.36
CA LEU A 145 5.56 0.13 4.27
C LEU A 145 6.78 -0.63 4.79
N TYR A 146 7.44 -0.13 5.81
CA TYR A 146 8.64 -0.75 6.36
C TYR A 146 8.34 -2.00 7.19
N TYR A 147 7.44 -1.89 8.20
CA TYR A 147 7.21 -2.96 9.19
C TYR A 147 6.16 -4.00 8.78
N ILE A 148 5.19 -3.62 7.98
CA ILE A 148 4.09 -4.51 7.58
C ILE A 148 4.30 -5.04 6.17
N GLU A 149 4.73 -4.17 5.23
CA GLU A 149 4.98 -4.57 3.84
C GLU A 149 6.45 -5.00 3.61
N GLU A 150 7.29 -4.94 4.63
CA GLU A 150 8.72 -5.35 4.60
C GLU A 150 9.50 -4.69 3.44
N LYS A 151 9.15 -3.43 3.10
CA LYS A 151 9.81 -2.68 2.05
C LYS A 151 11.16 -2.15 2.49
N LYS A 152 12.13 -2.13 1.57
CA LYS A 152 13.40 -1.44 1.79
C LYS A 152 13.22 0.07 1.75
N TYR A 153 14.16 0.82 2.32
CA TYR A 153 14.10 2.28 2.31
C TYR A 153 14.06 2.88 0.90
N GLU A 154 14.75 2.25 -0.05
CA GLU A 154 14.79 2.65 -1.45
C GLU A 154 13.39 2.55 -2.07
N ASP A 155 12.70 1.42 -1.86
CA ASP A 155 11.31 1.20 -2.32
C ASP A 155 10.36 2.22 -1.70
N ILE A 156 10.53 2.52 -0.41
CA ILE A 156 9.71 3.53 0.30
C ILE A 156 9.94 4.91 -0.28
N CYS A 157 11.18 5.26 -0.63
CA CYS A 157 11.49 6.53 -1.29
C CYS A 157 10.74 6.67 -2.62
N GLU A 158 10.69 5.61 -3.42
CA GLU A 158 9.97 5.58 -4.69
C GLU A 158 8.45 5.67 -4.48
N ILE A 159 7.88 4.82 -3.60
CA ILE A 159 6.45 4.78 -3.33
C ILE A 159 5.94 6.11 -2.78
N MET A 160 6.70 6.73 -1.86
CA MET A 160 6.32 7.99 -1.23
C MET A 160 6.76 9.24 -2.02
N ASN A 161 7.51 9.06 -3.11
CA ASN A 161 8.14 10.12 -3.89
C ASN A 161 8.94 11.09 -3.00
N MET A 162 9.84 10.53 -2.19
CA MET A 162 10.66 11.27 -1.22
C MET A 162 12.11 10.82 -1.30
N ASN A 163 13.04 11.72 -0.96
CA ASN A 163 14.44 11.35 -0.83
C ASN A 163 14.69 10.51 0.44
N TYR A 164 15.79 9.77 0.44
CA TYR A 164 16.18 8.86 1.53
C TYR A 164 16.22 9.54 2.90
N GLN A 165 16.79 10.73 3.00
CA GLN A 165 16.90 11.47 4.25
C GLN A 165 15.52 11.86 4.80
N SER A 166 14.59 12.24 3.92
CA SER A 166 13.22 12.60 4.31
C SER A 166 12.45 11.38 4.84
N VAL A 167 12.57 10.23 4.17
CA VAL A 167 11.97 8.96 4.65
C VAL A 167 12.56 8.58 6.01
N ARG A 168 13.89 8.63 6.15
CA ARG A 168 14.56 8.33 7.42
C ARG A 168 14.08 9.24 8.56
N ASN A 169 13.92 10.54 8.29
CA ASN A 169 13.42 11.50 9.28
C ASN A 169 11.95 11.22 9.64
N LEU A 170 11.10 10.84 8.67
CA LEU A 170 9.72 10.43 8.94
C LEU A 170 9.67 9.19 9.85
N MET A 171 10.46 8.18 9.53
CA MET A 171 10.57 6.95 10.32
C MET A 171 11.01 7.25 11.74
N TYR A 172 12.08 8.02 11.90
CA TYR A 172 12.60 8.39 13.22
C TYR A 172 11.56 9.13 14.07
N ARG A 173 10.94 10.18 13.50
CA ARG A 173 9.91 10.97 14.22
C ARG A 173 8.67 10.13 14.56
N GLY A 174 8.25 9.25 13.63
CA GLY A 174 7.14 8.35 13.85
C GLY A 174 7.40 7.36 15.00
N LEU A 175 8.57 6.72 15.01
CA LEU A 175 8.97 5.79 16.07
C LEU A 175 9.15 6.48 17.43
N THR A 176 9.75 7.67 17.44
CA THR A 176 9.89 8.46 18.68
C THR A 176 8.52 8.77 19.26
N LYS A 177 7.57 9.25 18.41
CA LYS A 177 6.22 9.56 18.87
C LYS A 177 5.48 8.31 19.38
N LEU A 178 5.60 7.17 18.71
CA LEU A 178 5.01 5.90 19.19
C LEU A 178 5.57 5.47 20.54
N ARG A 179 6.89 5.60 20.71
CA ARG A 179 7.54 5.29 22.00
C ARG A 179 7.04 6.18 23.12
N ASP A 180 6.94 7.48 22.87
CA ASP A 180 6.47 8.45 23.87
C ASP A 180 4.99 8.24 24.25
N LEU A 181 4.17 7.70 23.33
CA LEU A 181 2.77 7.36 23.58
C LEU A 181 2.59 6.00 24.27
N ALA A 182 3.58 5.13 24.20
CA ALA A 182 3.56 3.81 24.83
C ALA A 182 4.20 3.79 26.24
N SER A 183 4.86 4.90 26.63
CA SER A 183 5.45 5.11 27.95
C SER A 183 4.45 5.71 28.92
#